data_3bde15b397105e7071f03d6b9b7d91fd
#
_entry.id   3bde15b397105e7071f03d6b9b7d91fd
#
_cell.length_a   1.000
_cell.length_b   1.000
_cell.length_c   1.000
_cell.angle_alpha   90.00
_cell.angle_beta   90.00
_cell.angle_gamma   90.00
#
_symmetry.space_group_name_H-M   'P 1'
#
loop_
_entity.id
_entity.type
_entity.pdbx_description
1 polymer ?
#
loop_
_entity_poly.entity_id
_entity_poly.type
_entity_poly.pdbx_seq_one_letter_code
_entity_poly.pdbx_strand_id
1 'polypeptide(L)'
;MRVSPAHRSVLRMIPTAARTALAGRGRLGVYRLLNTIRGWDTHQTPVVDVEWALDQLGLEFGPELPVALIGHSLGGRAALLAGGAPQVRTVVALAPWLYPGEDVPLRGRQVLFVHGDEDRVASATRAMSVARQLEVENDVGFISVLGGKHAMLRRHGVFDGAAADFAVSTLLHEPVRGPVSAIMQGRSWLEV
;
A
#
# COMPACT_ATOMS: atom_id res chain seq x y z
N MET A 1 -6.36 -19.17 -12.15
CA MET A 1 -6.82 -18.41 -13.34
C MET A 1 -5.92 -17.21 -13.50
N ARG A 2 -5.35 -16.95 -14.70
CA ARG A 2 -4.44 -15.81 -14.95
C ARG A 2 -5.16 -14.47 -14.83
N VAL A 3 -4.46 -13.44 -14.39
CA VAL A 3 -4.97 -12.06 -14.34
C VAL A 3 -4.97 -11.47 -15.74
N SER A 4 -6.02 -10.72 -16.07
CA SER A 4 -6.07 -9.91 -17.29
C SER A 4 -5.80 -8.43 -16.96
N PRO A 5 -5.07 -7.68 -17.80
CA PRO A 5 -4.89 -6.25 -17.64
C PRO A 5 -6.21 -5.45 -17.57
N ALA A 6 -7.28 -5.97 -18.16
CA ALA A 6 -8.62 -5.37 -18.14
C ALA A 6 -9.44 -5.68 -16.87
N HIS A 7 -8.91 -6.44 -15.93
CA HIS A 7 -9.60 -6.76 -14.68
C HIS A 7 -9.85 -5.50 -13.85
N ARG A 8 -11.03 -5.40 -13.24
CA ARG A 8 -11.42 -4.23 -12.42
C ARG A 8 -10.41 -3.92 -11.30
N SER A 9 -9.85 -4.95 -10.66
CA SER A 9 -8.83 -4.79 -9.62
C SER A 9 -7.52 -4.18 -10.16
N VAL A 10 -7.13 -4.53 -11.38
CA VAL A 10 -5.95 -3.98 -12.06
C VAL A 10 -6.21 -2.54 -12.49
N LEU A 11 -7.38 -2.28 -13.09
CA LEU A 11 -7.78 -0.95 -13.54
C LEU A 11 -7.90 0.03 -12.36
N ARG A 12 -8.29 -0.45 -11.15
CA ARG A 12 -8.41 0.40 -9.95
C ARG A 12 -7.08 1.02 -9.54
N MET A 13 -5.96 0.38 -9.82
CA MET A 13 -4.63 0.89 -9.45
C MET A 13 -4.06 1.89 -10.47
N ILE A 14 -4.72 2.10 -11.61
CA ILE A 14 -4.27 3.10 -12.61
C ILE A 14 -4.30 4.53 -12.04
N PRO A 15 -5.41 5.02 -11.45
CA PRO A 15 -5.44 6.36 -10.87
C PRO A 15 -4.41 6.55 -9.75
N THR A 16 -4.25 5.54 -8.88
CA THR A 16 -3.26 5.58 -7.79
C THR A 16 -1.84 5.72 -8.35
N ALA A 17 -1.48 4.90 -9.34
CA ALA A 17 -0.17 4.96 -9.98
C ALA A 17 0.07 6.29 -10.70
N ALA A 18 -0.92 6.78 -11.46
CA ALA A 18 -0.84 8.06 -12.17
C ALA A 18 -0.66 9.23 -11.19
N ARG A 19 -1.41 9.23 -10.08
CA ARG A 19 -1.30 10.27 -9.05
C ARG A 19 0.05 10.24 -8.35
N THR A 20 0.57 9.05 -8.04
CA THR A 20 1.90 8.88 -7.44
C THR A 20 3.00 9.38 -8.38
N ALA A 21 2.93 9.04 -9.68
CA ALA A 21 3.88 9.52 -10.68
C ALA A 21 3.85 11.05 -10.81
N LEU A 22 2.65 11.64 -10.84
CA LEU A 22 2.47 13.09 -10.90
C LEU A 22 3.03 13.78 -9.65
N ALA A 23 2.74 13.25 -8.47
CA ALA A 23 3.23 13.78 -7.20
C ALA A 23 4.76 13.69 -7.09
N GLY A 24 5.36 12.63 -7.63
CA GLY A 24 6.81 12.44 -7.68
C GLY A 24 7.56 13.41 -8.60
N ARG A 25 6.86 14.11 -9.50
CA ARG A 25 7.44 15.13 -10.41
C ARG A 25 8.70 14.64 -11.15
N GLY A 26 8.66 13.41 -11.66
CA GLY A 26 9.77 12.78 -12.39
C GLY A 26 10.90 12.22 -11.50
N ARG A 27 10.78 12.32 -10.16
CA ARG A 27 11.78 11.77 -9.22
C ARG A 27 11.42 10.39 -8.69
N LEU A 28 10.21 9.90 -8.96
CA LEU A 28 9.76 8.54 -8.66
C LEU A 28 9.53 7.77 -9.95
N GLY A 29 10.16 6.62 -10.10
CA GLY A 29 9.75 5.59 -11.05
C GLY A 29 8.51 4.87 -10.51
N VAL A 30 7.42 4.81 -11.26
CA VAL A 30 6.17 4.15 -10.82
C VAL A 30 5.86 2.99 -11.75
N TYR A 31 5.88 1.79 -11.22
CA TYR A 31 5.61 0.55 -11.92
C TYR A 31 4.33 -0.10 -11.41
N ARG A 32 3.59 -0.75 -12.29
CA ARG A 32 2.41 -1.52 -11.91
C ARG A 32 2.67 -3.00 -12.13
N LEU A 33 2.64 -3.75 -11.04
CA LEU A 33 2.75 -5.20 -11.10
C LEU A 33 1.41 -5.82 -11.53
N LEU A 34 1.46 -6.66 -12.54
CA LEU A 34 0.36 -7.53 -12.92
C LEU A 34 0.61 -8.93 -12.34
N ASN A 35 -0.12 -9.29 -11.30
CA ASN A 35 0.05 -10.58 -10.65
C ASN A 35 -0.23 -11.75 -11.61
N THR A 36 0.44 -12.85 -11.43
CA THR A 36 0.33 -14.06 -12.25
C THR A 36 -1.05 -14.70 -12.15
N ILE A 37 -1.63 -14.72 -10.93
CA ILE A 37 -2.93 -15.33 -10.67
C ILE A 37 -3.96 -14.33 -10.14
N ARG A 38 -5.22 -14.66 -10.36
CA ARG A 38 -6.34 -13.95 -9.75
C ARG A 38 -6.68 -14.58 -8.39
N GLY A 39 -6.66 -13.77 -7.34
CA GLY A 39 -7.00 -14.21 -5.99
C GLY A 39 -5.76 -14.57 -5.18
N TRP A 40 -5.90 -15.53 -4.31
CA TRP A 40 -4.87 -15.99 -3.38
C TRP A 40 -4.81 -17.53 -3.40
N ASP A 41 -3.62 -18.07 -3.33
CA ASP A 41 -3.38 -19.51 -3.24
C ASP A 41 -2.51 -19.89 -2.04
N THR A 42 -2.32 -21.18 -1.82
CA THR A 42 -1.51 -21.72 -0.72
C THR A 42 -0.01 -21.41 -0.85
N HIS A 43 0.46 -21.11 -2.07
CA HIS A 43 1.84 -20.73 -2.36
C HIS A 43 2.08 -19.23 -2.19
N GLN A 44 1.04 -18.47 -1.81
CA GLN A 44 1.13 -17.01 -1.71
C GLN A 44 1.66 -16.34 -2.98
N THR A 45 1.29 -16.86 -4.15
CA THR A 45 1.77 -16.39 -5.46
C THR A 45 1.78 -14.86 -5.59
N PRO A 46 0.79 -14.08 -5.09
CA PRO A 46 0.89 -12.62 -5.14
C PRO A 46 2.08 -12.02 -4.36
N VAL A 47 2.56 -12.69 -3.31
CA VAL A 47 3.77 -12.25 -2.57
C VAL A 47 5.01 -12.56 -3.41
N VAL A 48 5.10 -13.77 -3.96
CA VAL A 48 6.18 -14.19 -4.86
C VAL A 48 6.28 -13.26 -6.09
N ASP A 49 5.14 -12.85 -6.65
CA ASP A 49 5.10 -11.87 -7.74
C ASP A 49 5.72 -10.52 -7.33
N VAL A 50 5.46 -10.05 -6.09
CA VAL A 50 6.06 -8.81 -5.56
C VAL A 50 7.57 -8.98 -5.36
N GLU A 51 8.00 -10.10 -4.77
CA GLU A 51 9.41 -10.41 -4.56
C GLU A 51 10.17 -10.45 -5.90
N TRP A 52 9.61 -11.13 -6.90
CA TRP A 52 10.15 -11.12 -8.26
C TRP A 52 10.29 -9.69 -8.83
N ALA A 53 9.27 -8.85 -8.65
CA ALA A 53 9.33 -7.47 -9.13
C ALA A 53 10.41 -6.65 -8.41
N LEU A 54 10.59 -6.88 -7.11
CA LEU A 54 11.67 -6.24 -6.33
C LEU A 54 13.04 -6.69 -6.82
N ASP A 55 13.22 -7.96 -7.14
CA ASP A 55 14.46 -8.47 -7.72
C ASP A 55 14.76 -7.83 -9.09
N GLN A 56 13.74 -7.69 -9.97
CA GLN A 56 13.90 -7.02 -11.26
C GLN A 56 14.32 -5.54 -11.09
N LEU A 57 13.70 -4.82 -10.13
CA LEU A 57 14.10 -3.45 -9.83
C LEU A 57 15.53 -3.39 -9.29
N GLY A 58 15.94 -4.33 -8.44
CA GLY A 58 17.28 -4.43 -7.92
C GLY A 58 18.32 -4.68 -9.02
N LEU A 59 18.00 -5.50 -10.02
CA LEU A 59 18.87 -5.76 -11.18
C LEU A 59 19.00 -4.53 -12.09
N GLU A 60 17.91 -3.79 -12.28
CA GLU A 60 17.89 -2.64 -13.20
C GLU A 60 18.48 -1.36 -12.58
N PHE A 61 18.17 -1.09 -11.31
CA PHE A 61 18.51 0.18 -10.65
C PHE A 61 19.47 0.06 -9.47
N GLY A 62 19.86 -1.15 -9.13
CA GLY A 62 20.70 -1.44 -7.96
C GLY A 62 19.88 -1.86 -6.73
N PRO A 63 20.46 -2.74 -5.88
CA PRO A 63 19.75 -3.34 -4.74
C PRO A 63 19.44 -2.36 -3.60
N GLU A 64 20.09 -1.22 -3.57
CA GLU A 64 19.91 -0.20 -2.53
C GLU A 64 18.82 0.83 -2.86
N LEU A 65 18.21 0.74 -4.06
CA LEU A 65 17.14 1.66 -4.45
C LEU A 65 15.96 1.57 -3.46
N PRO A 66 15.58 2.68 -2.79
CA PRO A 66 14.45 2.63 -1.87
C PRO A 66 13.12 2.45 -2.61
N VAL A 67 12.33 1.50 -2.16
CA VAL A 67 11.05 1.13 -2.77
C VAL A 67 9.88 1.41 -1.83
N ALA A 68 8.77 1.92 -2.38
CA ALA A 68 7.46 1.94 -1.75
C ALA A 68 6.55 0.90 -2.44
N LEU A 69 5.95 0.03 -1.65
CA LEU A 69 4.91 -0.89 -2.10
C LEU A 69 3.54 -0.27 -1.83
N ILE A 70 2.72 -0.15 -2.87
CA ILE A 70 1.34 0.35 -2.74
C ILE A 70 0.38 -0.71 -3.28
N GLY A 71 -0.50 -1.22 -2.43
CA GLY A 71 -1.43 -2.27 -2.82
C GLY A 71 -2.86 -2.06 -2.34
N HIS A 72 -3.83 -2.54 -3.11
CA HIS A 72 -5.26 -2.53 -2.77
C HIS A 72 -5.77 -3.95 -2.53
N SER A 73 -6.60 -4.13 -1.50
CA SER A 73 -7.26 -5.40 -1.20
C SER A 73 -6.25 -6.55 -1.01
N LEU A 74 -6.31 -7.62 -1.80
CA LEU A 74 -5.29 -8.67 -1.81
C LEU A 74 -3.90 -8.17 -2.20
N GLY A 75 -3.81 -7.13 -3.05
CA GLY A 75 -2.55 -6.47 -3.35
C GLY A 75 -1.98 -5.71 -2.14
N GLY A 76 -2.86 -5.15 -1.29
CA GLY A 76 -2.45 -4.55 0.00
C GLY A 76 -1.89 -5.59 0.97
N ARG A 77 -2.50 -6.79 1.00
CA ARG A 77 -1.98 -7.93 1.76
C ARG A 77 -0.61 -8.37 1.24
N ALA A 78 -0.46 -8.52 -0.09
CA ALA A 78 0.81 -8.91 -0.70
C ALA A 78 1.92 -7.87 -0.40
N ALA A 79 1.60 -6.57 -0.48
CA ALA A 79 2.53 -5.49 -0.15
C ALA A 79 3.00 -5.54 1.31
N LEU A 80 2.08 -5.83 2.25
CA LEU A 80 2.43 -6.00 3.66
C LEU A 80 3.33 -7.20 3.89
N LEU A 81 3.01 -8.36 3.29
CA LEU A 81 3.77 -9.60 3.49
C LEU A 81 5.14 -9.57 2.82
N ALA A 82 5.27 -8.93 1.65
CA ALA A 82 6.55 -8.75 0.95
C ALA A 82 7.36 -7.54 1.45
N GLY A 83 6.78 -6.70 2.30
CA GLY A 83 7.37 -5.44 2.74
C GLY A 83 8.62 -5.57 3.61
N GLY A 84 8.95 -6.78 4.07
CA GLY A 84 10.18 -7.08 4.80
C GLY A 84 11.45 -7.05 3.95
N ALA A 85 11.34 -7.03 2.62
CA ALA A 85 12.50 -7.02 1.72
C ALA A 85 13.43 -5.80 1.98
N PRO A 86 14.76 -5.97 1.90
CA PRO A 86 15.72 -4.94 2.34
C PRO A 86 15.55 -3.57 1.69
N GLN A 87 15.21 -3.52 0.40
CA GLN A 87 15.02 -2.28 -0.34
C GLN A 87 13.68 -1.58 -0.05
N VAL A 88 12.70 -2.27 0.56
CA VAL A 88 11.41 -1.66 0.89
C VAL A 88 11.56 -0.73 2.10
N ARG A 89 11.19 0.53 1.94
CA ARG A 89 11.15 1.53 3.02
C ARG A 89 9.72 1.84 3.45
N THR A 90 8.80 1.71 2.53
CA THR A 90 7.42 2.19 2.69
C THR A 90 6.42 1.15 2.20
N VAL A 91 5.36 0.94 2.97
CA VAL A 91 4.21 0.13 2.56
C VAL A 91 2.92 0.93 2.71
N VAL A 92 2.12 1.00 1.66
CA VAL A 92 0.77 1.58 1.69
C VAL A 92 -0.26 0.50 1.39
N ALA A 93 -1.08 0.19 2.38
CA ALA A 93 -2.13 -0.81 2.30
C ALA A 93 -3.51 -0.13 2.18
N LEU A 94 -4.07 -0.13 0.98
CA LEU A 94 -5.39 0.44 0.67
C LEU A 94 -6.46 -0.63 0.83
N ALA A 95 -7.35 -0.49 1.80
CA ALA A 95 -8.41 -1.45 2.12
C ALA A 95 -7.92 -2.91 2.07
N PRO A 96 -6.82 -3.28 2.77
CA PRO A 96 -6.19 -4.58 2.62
C PRO A 96 -7.13 -5.70 3.07
N TRP A 97 -7.14 -6.79 2.32
CA TRP A 97 -7.80 -8.01 2.72
C TRP A 97 -6.87 -8.83 3.62
N LEU A 98 -7.14 -8.88 4.93
CA LEU A 98 -6.33 -9.58 5.92
C LEU A 98 -7.11 -10.72 6.58
N TYR A 99 -6.41 -11.80 6.93
CA TYR A 99 -6.96 -12.87 7.76
C TYR A 99 -6.93 -12.51 9.25
N PRO A 100 -7.77 -13.15 10.08
CA PRO A 100 -7.61 -13.06 11.53
C PRO A 100 -6.22 -13.56 11.96
N GLY A 101 -5.51 -12.77 12.77
CA GLY A 101 -4.18 -13.15 13.25
C GLY A 101 -3.10 -13.14 12.16
N GLU A 102 -3.28 -12.36 11.10
CA GLU A 102 -2.25 -12.21 10.05
C GLU A 102 -0.93 -11.75 10.68
N ASP A 103 0.09 -12.58 10.55
CA ASP A 103 1.46 -12.22 10.92
C ASP A 103 2.13 -11.50 9.74
N VAL A 104 2.54 -10.26 9.98
CA VAL A 104 3.15 -9.41 8.94
C VAL A 104 4.59 -9.10 9.34
N PRO A 105 5.59 -9.62 8.59
CA PRO A 105 6.99 -9.55 8.98
C PRO A 105 7.64 -8.20 8.64
N LEU A 106 7.11 -7.11 9.19
CA LEU A 106 7.65 -5.76 8.97
C LEU A 106 8.40 -5.26 10.20
N ARG A 107 9.59 -4.71 9.97
CA ARG A 107 10.41 -4.05 11.00
C ARG A 107 11.12 -2.83 10.43
N GLY A 108 11.01 -1.70 11.15
CA GLY A 108 11.66 -0.45 10.76
C GLY A 108 11.15 0.12 9.44
N ARG A 109 9.86 -0.09 9.13
CA ARG A 109 9.21 0.41 7.91
C ARG A 109 8.25 1.54 8.23
N GLN A 110 8.04 2.40 7.25
CA GLN A 110 6.95 3.37 7.28
C GLN A 110 5.72 2.76 6.62
N VAL A 111 4.64 2.61 7.38
CA VAL A 111 3.44 1.88 6.94
C VAL A 111 2.22 2.77 7.03
N LEU A 112 1.45 2.86 5.95
CA LEU A 112 0.18 3.55 5.95
C LEU A 112 -0.95 2.60 5.59
N PHE A 113 -1.94 2.54 6.46
CA PHE A 113 -3.24 1.93 6.16
C PHE A 113 -4.24 3.03 5.79
N VAL A 114 -4.99 2.81 4.71
CA VAL A 114 -6.12 3.68 4.34
C VAL A 114 -7.34 2.78 4.12
N HIS A 115 -8.36 2.91 4.95
CA HIS A 115 -9.50 2.01 4.94
C HIS A 115 -10.82 2.79 5.01
N GLY A 116 -11.80 2.39 4.22
CA GLY A 116 -13.15 2.97 4.27
C GLY A 116 -13.96 2.37 5.42
N ASP A 117 -14.66 3.21 6.16
CA ASP A 117 -15.52 2.78 7.29
C ASP A 117 -16.77 1.99 6.83
N GLU A 118 -17.22 2.20 5.58
CA GLU A 118 -18.32 1.45 4.95
C GLU A 118 -17.83 0.24 4.10
N ASP A 119 -16.57 -0.20 4.26
CA ASP A 119 -16.06 -1.38 3.56
C ASP A 119 -16.71 -2.67 4.10
N ARG A 120 -17.49 -3.35 3.23
CA ARG A 120 -18.18 -4.61 3.54
C ARG A 120 -17.47 -5.84 2.94
N VAL A 121 -16.33 -5.65 2.29
CA VAL A 121 -15.56 -6.71 1.63
C VAL A 121 -14.34 -7.07 2.46
N ALA A 122 -13.53 -6.06 2.80
CA ALA A 122 -12.38 -6.21 3.68
C ALA A 122 -12.69 -5.59 5.05
N SER A 123 -12.28 -6.25 6.14
CA SER A 123 -12.57 -5.81 7.49
C SER A 123 -11.64 -4.68 7.94
N ALA A 124 -12.19 -3.49 8.13
CA ALA A 124 -11.46 -2.36 8.72
C ALA A 124 -10.93 -2.69 10.13
N THR A 125 -11.72 -3.44 10.92
CA THR A 125 -11.31 -3.86 12.27
C THR A 125 -10.07 -4.77 12.24
N ARG A 126 -9.97 -5.67 11.25
CA ARG A 126 -8.76 -6.50 11.09
C ARG A 126 -7.56 -5.65 10.66
N ALA A 127 -7.77 -4.73 9.73
CA ALA A 127 -6.72 -3.80 9.31
C ALA A 127 -6.22 -2.95 10.48
N MET A 128 -7.11 -2.45 11.34
CA MET A 128 -6.74 -1.74 12.56
C MET A 128 -5.97 -2.62 13.55
N SER A 129 -6.37 -3.88 13.72
CA SER A 129 -5.66 -4.82 14.61
C SER A 129 -4.23 -5.07 14.13
N VAL A 130 -4.04 -5.33 12.85
CA VAL A 130 -2.69 -5.51 12.26
C VAL A 130 -1.87 -4.22 12.33
N ALA A 131 -2.47 -3.06 12.05
CA ALA A 131 -1.78 -1.78 12.16
C ALA A 131 -1.23 -1.55 13.59
N ARG A 132 -2.03 -1.82 14.62
CA ARG A 132 -1.60 -1.70 16.03
C ARG A 132 -0.48 -2.67 16.41
N GLN A 133 -0.51 -3.89 15.87
CA GLN A 133 0.58 -4.85 16.08
C GLN A 133 1.89 -4.36 15.47
N LEU A 134 1.81 -3.75 14.29
CA LEU A 134 2.97 -3.22 13.56
C LEU A 134 3.56 -1.96 14.20
N GLU A 135 2.79 -1.17 14.96
CA GLU A 135 3.28 0.05 15.66
C GLU A 135 4.43 -0.23 16.63
N VAL A 136 4.60 -1.49 17.07
CA VAL A 136 5.66 -1.87 18.03
C VAL A 136 7.07 -1.73 17.41
N GLU A 137 7.19 -2.00 16.11
CA GLU A 137 8.49 -2.06 15.42
C GLU A 137 8.55 -1.19 14.16
N ASN A 138 7.49 -0.41 13.88
CA ASN A 138 7.36 0.39 12.66
C ASN A 138 6.69 1.74 12.92
N ASP A 139 6.92 2.69 12.03
CA ASP A 139 6.16 3.96 11.98
C ASP A 139 4.85 3.71 11.23
N VAL A 140 3.74 3.60 11.95
CA VAL A 140 2.44 3.25 11.37
C VAL A 140 1.47 4.41 11.41
N GLY A 141 0.83 4.68 10.27
CA GLY A 141 -0.32 5.57 10.17
C GLY A 141 -1.58 4.81 9.73
N PHE A 142 -2.74 5.22 10.24
CA PHE A 142 -4.05 4.70 9.83
C PHE A 142 -4.99 5.85 9.51
N ILE A 143 -5.54 5.85 8.30
CA ILE A 143 -6.57 6.80 7.85
C ILE A 143 -7.87 6.05 7.62
N SER A 144 -8.87 6.34 8.46
CA SER A 144 -10.26 5.92 8.27
C SER A 144 -10.97 6.92 7.35
N VAL A 145 -11.51 6.45 6.23
CA VAL A 145 -12.18 7.30 5.24
C VAL A 145 -13.69 7.18 5.40
N LEU A 146 -14.35 8.25 5.86
CA LEU A 146 -15.79 8.31 6.08
C LEU A 146 -16.58 8.12 4.77
N GLY A 147 -17.54 7.20 4.77
CA GLY A 147 -18.31 6.81 3.60
C GLY A 147 -17.49 6.04 2.56
N GLY A 148 -16.24 5.68 2.87
CA GLY A 148 -15.36 4.92 2.00
C GLY A 148 -15.80 3.46 1.88
N LYS A 149 -15.84 2.95 0.63
CA LYS A 149 -16.17 1.55 0.33
C LYS A 149 -14.97 0.83 -0.26
N HIS A 150 -15.00 -0.50 -0.28
CA HIS A 150 -13.89 -1.33 -0.74
C HIS A 150 -13.32 -0.95 -2.11
N ALA A 151 -14.17 -0.65 -3.08
CA ALA A 151 -13.72 -0.28 -4.43
C ALA A 151 -13.08 1.12 -4.49
N MET A 152 -13.16 1.92 -3.41
CA MET A 152 -12.57 3.25 -3.29
C MET A 152 -12.98 4.23 -4.44
N LEU A 153 -14.12 3.99 -5.12
CA LEU A 153 -14.59 4.81 -6.24
C LEU A 153 -15.16 6.15 -5.77
N ARG A 154 -15.92 6.12 -4.69
CA ARG A 154 -16.29 7.34 -3.95
C ARG A 154 -15.10 7.70 -3.06
N ARG A 155 -14.81 8.96 -2.87
CA ARG A 155 -13.66 9.38 -2.05
C ARG A 155 -12.28 8.94 -2.61
N HIS A 156 -12.22 8.51 -3.91
CA HIS A 156 -10.97 8.06 -4.55
C HIS A 156 -9.83 9.07 -4.37
N GLY A 157 -10.14 10.38 -4.37
CA GLY A 157 -9.14 11.42 -4.17
C GLY A 157 -8.42 11.33 -2.82
N VAL A 158 -9.10 10.83 -1.77
CA VAL A 158 -8.49 10.62 -0.44
C VAL A 158 -7.57 9.42 -0.49
N PHE A 159 -8.05 8.27 -0.98
CA PHE A 159 -7.24 7.05 -1.08
C PHE A 159 -6.01 7.23 -1.96
N ASP A 160 -6.21 7.73 -3.20
CA ASP A 160 -5.12 7.91 -4.16
C ASP A 160 -4.16 9.02 -3.72
N GLY A 161 -4.71 10.08 -3.07
CA GLY A 161 -3.93 11.17 -2.51
C GLY A 161 -3.05 10.71 -1.36
N ALA A 162 -3.62 10.01 -0.39
CA ALA A 162 -2.86 9.51 0.75
C ALA A 162 -1.73 8.58 0.32
N ALA A 163 -1.98 7.69 -0.66
CA ALA A 163 -0.94 6.81 -1.18
C ALA A 163 0.20 7.58 -1.85
N ALA A 164 -0.12 8.54 -2.71
CA ALA A 164 0.86 9.36 -3.41
C ALA A 164 1.67 10.24 -2.45
N ASP A 165 0.99 10.94 -1.54
CA ASP A 165 1.61 11.85 -0.59
C ASP A 165 2.52 11.10 0.39
N PHE A 166 2.10 9.90 0.84
CA PHE A 166 2.92 9.10 1.74
C PHE A 166 4.18 8.59 1.04
N ALA A 167 4.08 8.08 -0.20
CA ALA A 167 5.24 7.67 -0.98
C ALA A 167 6.22 8.83 -1.23
N VAL A 168 5.72 10.02 -1.56
CA VAL A 168 6.55 11.22 -1.76
C VAL A 168 7.23 11.64 -0.46
N SER A 169 6.48 11.68 0.64
CA SER A 169 7.03 12.09 1.94
C SER A 169 8.10 11.15 2.44
N THR A 170 7.90 9.84 2.27
CA THR A 170 8.80 8.81 2.81
C THR A 170 10.02 8.52 1.93
N LEU A 171 9.86 8.55 0.60
CA LEU A 171 10.98 8.27 -0.31
C LEU A 171 11.76 9.51 -0.74
N LEU A 172 11.10 10.66 -0.84
CA LEU A 172 11.74 11.91 -1.29
C LEU A 172 11.97 12.91 -0.16
N HIS A 173 11.48 12.61 1.06
CA HIS A 173 11.52 13.51 2.22
C HIS A 173 10.90 14.88 1.95
N GLU A 174 9.88 14.92 1.07
CA GLU A 174 9.18 16.14 0.71
C GLU A 174 8.02 16.43 1.67
N PRO A 175 7.79 17.69 2.03
CA PRO A 175 6.62 18.06 2.80
C PRO A 175 5.34 17.87 1.99
N VAL A 176 4.34 17.26 2.61
CA VAL A 176 3.01 17.05 2.03
C VAL A 176 1.94 17.77 2.84
N ARG A 177 0.72 17.81 2.33
CA ARG A 177 -0.42 18.48 2.99
C ARG A 177 -1.50 17.46 3.34
N GLY A 178 -2.49 17.91 4.14
CA GLY A 178 -3.66 17.10 4.47
C GLY A 178 -3.37 15.96 5.46
N PRO A 179 -4.12 14.85 5.37
CA PRO A 179 -4.06 13.78 6.37
C PRO A 179 -2.66 13.17 6.55
N VAL A 180 -1.94 12.97 5.45
CA VAL A 180 -0.58 12.40 5.50
C VAL A 180 0.39 13.33 6.24
N SER A 181 0.27 14.65 6.07
CA SER A 181 1.09 15.59 6.86
C SER A 181 0.87 15.42 8.36
N ALA A 182 -0.37 15.19 8.79
CA ALA A 182 -0.66 14.95 10.20
C ALA A 182 -0.07 13.63 10.70
N ILE A 183 -0.13 12.56 9.86
CA ILE A 183 0.55 11.28 10.16
C ILE A 183 2.05 11.49 10.34
N MET A 184 2.71 12.17 9.41
CA MET A 184 4.16 12.45 9.47
C MET A 184 4.56 13.34 10.67
N GLN A 185 3.60 14.05 11.27
CA GLN A 185 3.76 14.84 12.50
C GLN A 185 3.41 14.05 13.78
N GLY A 186 3.20 12.75 13.69
CA GLY A 186 2.97 11.85 14.83
C GLY A 186 1.50 11.62 15.20
N ARG A 187 0.54 12.05 14.36
CA ARG A 187 -0.88 11.72 14.55
C ARG A 187 -1.21 10.39 13.86
N SER A 188 -0.84 9.28 14.48
CA SER A 188 -0.91 7.94 13.86
C SER A 188 -2.30 7.51 13.39
N TRP A 189 -3.39 8.03 13.99
CA TRP A 189 -4.76 7.63 13.70
C TRP A 189 -5.62 8.83 13.33
N LEU A 190 -6.21 8.80 12.13
CA LEU A 190 -7.04 9.88 11.59
C LEU A 190 -8.35 9.37 11.00
N GLU A 191 -9.39 10.20 11.08
CA GLU A 191 -10.66 10.02 10.38
C GLU A 191 -10.90 11.22 9.45
N VAL A 192 -11.27 10.97 8.18
CA VAL A 192 -11.39 12.01 7.14
C VAL A 192 -12.59 11.81 6.24
#